data_76e614c57eb7c87f3bcd1224bce615ed
#
_entry.id   76e614c57eb7c87f3bcd1224bce615ed
#
_cell.length_a   1.000
_cell.length_b   1.000
_cell.length_c   1.000
_cell.angle_alpha   90.00
_cell.angle_beta   90.00
_cell.angle_gamma   90.00
#
_symmetry.space_group_name_H-M   'P 1'
#
loop_
_entity.id
_entity.type
_entity.pdbx_description
1 polymer ?
#
loop_
_entity_poly.entity_id
_entity_poly.type
_entity_poly.pdbx_seq_one_letter_code
_entity_poly.pdbx_strand_id
1 'polypeptide(L)'
;MYTMGTVLRHGSKEQKQTWLPAIAKGELRLQAFAVTEPGTGSDTTQLQTTAVRDGNEYVVNGQKVWTSRAEHSDLMVLLARTTPVEETRSRRHGLSVFLVDMREAVGNGLTIRPIRTMINHATTELFFDDLRIPPNSLIGEEGEGFGYILDGMNAERILISGECIGDARYFTDKATAYAKEREVFGRPIGQNQGIQFPIARAYAQTETADLMVRKAAALFAAGLPCGPEANMAKMV
;
A
#
# COMPACT_ATOMS: atom_id res chain seq x y z
N MET A 1 -1.17 7.46 4.56
CA MET A 1 -1.32 6.97 5.95
C MET A 1 -0.58 5.66 6.19
N TYR A 2 -0.80 4.59 5.43
CA TYR A 2 -0.12 3.29 5.62
C TYR A 2 1.41 3.32 5.34
N THR A 3 1.90 4.10 4.38
CA THR A 3 3.33 4.28 4.12
C THR A 3 4.09 4.82 5.33
N MET A 4 3.52 5.78 6.04
CA MET A 4 4.09 6.35 7.26
C MET A 4 4.20 5.30 8.38
N GLY A 5 3.32 4.31 8.40
CA GLY A 5 3.31 3.23 9.40
C GLY A 5 4.62 2.44 9.44
N THR A 6 5.28 2.26 8.32
CA THR A 6 6.60 1.59 8.23
C THR A 6 7.67 2.38 8.98
N VAL A 7 7.74 3.70 8.77
CA VAL A 7 8.68 4.58 9.51
C VAL A 7 8.33 4.63 10.99
N LEU A 8 7.03 4.76 11.32
CA LEU A 8 6.57 4.87 12.71
C LEU A 8 6.94 3.63 13.54
N ARG A 9 6.85 2.43 12.97
CA ARG A 9 7.13 1.18 13.70
C ARG A 9 8.60 0.81 13.69
N HIS A 10 9.22 0.86 12.53
CA HIS A 10 10.54 0.28 12.28
C HIS A 10 11.65 1.31 12.07
N GLY A 11 11.31 2.59 11.88
CA GLY A 11 12.30 3.66 11.75
C GLY A 11 13.12 3.87 13.01
N SER A 12 14.35 4.35 12.85
CA SER A 12 15.21 4.74 13.95
C SER A 12 14.61 5.93 14.75
N LYS A 13 15.11 6.17 15.94
CA LYS A 13 14.70 7.33 16.75
C LYS A 13 14.94 8.64 15.99
N GLU A 14 16.07 8.73 15.30
CA GLU A 14 16.44 9.90 14.49
C GLU A 14 15.47 10.08 13.30
N GLN A 15 15.20 9.02 12.53
CA GLN A 15 14.24 9.07 11.43
C GLN A 15 12.85 9.51 11.89
N LYS A 16 12.37 8.97 13.03
CA LYS A 16 11.08 9.35 13.61
C LYS A 16 11.04 10.82 14.01
N GLN A 17 12.09 11.32 14.64
CA GLN A 17 12.18 12.71 15.08
C GLN A 17 12.31 13.69 13.92
N THR A 18 13.01 13.31 12.85
CA THR A 18 13.24 14.15 11.67
C THR A 18 12.01 14.23 10.79
N TRP A 19 11.38 13.08 10.49
CA TRP A 19 10.38 13.01 9.41
C TRP A 19 8.94 13.06 9.90
N LEU A 20 8.59 12.36 10.99
CA LEU A 20 7.19 12.21 11.39
C LEU A 20 6.50 13.53 11.76
N PRO A 21 7.15 14.51 12.46
CA PRO A 21 6.49 15.78 12.77
C PRO A 21 6.13 16.59 11.52
N ALA A 22 7.02 16.65 10.54
CA ALA A 22 6.77 17.37 9.29
C ALA A 22 5.69 16.68 8.43
N ILE A 23 5.68 15.34 8.40
CA ILE A 23 4.61 14.57 7.74
C ILE A 23 3.27 14.79 8.44
N ALA A 24 3.22 14.79 9.77
CA ALA A 24 1.99 14.99 10.54
C ALA A 24 1.38 16.39 10.34
N LYS A 25 2.23 17.41 10.14
CA LYS A 25 1.80 18.79 9.83
C LYS A 25 1.42 18.98 8.35
N GLY A 26 1.70 18.01 7.49
CA GLY A 26 1.49 18.12 6.04
C GLY A 26 2.55 18.95 5.32
N GLU A 27 3.67 19.23 5.97
CA GLU A 27 4.84 19.94 5.39
C GLU A 27 5.63 19.04 4.45
N LEU A 28 5.62 17.72 4.71
CA LEU A 28 6.20 16.67 3.86
C LEU A 28 5.15 15.61 3.52
N ARG A 29 5.24 15.09 2.30
CA ARG A 29 4.35 14.05 1.77
C ARG A 29 5.10 12.73 1.63
N LEU A 30 4.72 11.73 2.39
CA LEU A 30 5.18 10.35 2.24
C LEU A 30 4.04 9.52 1.65
N GLN A 31 3.92 9.52 0.32
CA GLN A 31 2.83 8.87 -0.43
C GLN A 31 3.33 7.78 -1.37
N ALA A 32 4.57 7.88 -1.85
CA ALA A 32 5.17 6.91 -2.74
C ALA A 32 5.55 5.61 -1.99
N PHE A 33 5.06 4.47 -2.51
CA PHE A 33 5.33 3.13 -1.99
C PHE A 33 5.83 2.26 -3.14
N ALA A 34 7.15 2.10 -3.22
CA ALA A 34 7.85 1.50 -4.35
C ALA A 34 8.24 0.05 -4.03
N VAL A 35 7.34 -0.88 -4.32
CA VAL A 35 7.51 -2.32 -4.07
C VAL A 35 7.39 -3.12 -5.36
N THR A 36 6.30 -2.99 -6.10
CA THR A 36 5.97 -3.76 -7.30
C THR A 36 6.93 -3.46 -8.45
N GLU A 37 7.32 -4.49 -9.20
CA GLU A 37 8.15 -4.41 -10.39
C GLU A 37 7.41 -4.96 -11.61
N PRO A 38 7.85 -4.66 -12.86
CA PRO A 38 7.19 -5.17 -14.06
C PRO A 38 7.05 -6.69 -14.11
N GLY A 39 8.04 -7.43 -13.57
CA GLY A 39 8.03 -8.90 -13.51
C GLY A 39 7.48 -9.47 -12.20
N THR A 40 7.17 -8.65 -11.21
CA THR A 40 6.92 -9.11 -9.84
C THR A 40 5.86 -8.28 -9.14
N GLY A 41 4.67 -8.83 -8.99
CA GLY A 41 3.56 -8.20 -8.26
C GLY A 41 3.09 -9.04 -7.08
N SER A 42 2.63 -10.28 -7.33
CA SER A 42 2.11 -11.17 -6.28
C SER A 42 3.22 -11.76 -5.41
N ASP A 43 4.30 -12.24 -6.01
CA ASP A 43 5.46 -12.76 -5.28
C ASP A 43 6.56 -11.71 -5.20
N THR A 44 6.39 -10.74 -4.32
CA THR A 44 7.35 -9.65 -4.11
C THR A 44 8.72 -10.11 -3.59
N THR A 45 8.88 -11.38 -3.21
CA THR A 45 10.19 -11.93 -2.83
C THR A 45 11.12 -12.12 -4.03
N GLN A 46 10.60 -12.04 -5.26
CA GLN A 46 11.37 -12.17 -6.50
C GLN A 46 11.79 -10.82 -7.11
N LEU A 47 11.65 -9.73 -6.39
CA LEU A 47 12.05 -8.41 -6.88
C LEU A 47 13.55 -8.37 -7.23
N GLN A 48 13.86 -7.58 -8.25
CA GLN A 48 15.19 -7.48 -8.84
C GLN A 48 15.89 -6.15 -8.58
N THR A 49 15.14 -5.11 -8.16
CA THR A 49 15.74 -3.84 -7.75
C THR A 49 16.72 -4.09 -6.62
N THR A 50 17.99 -3.70 -6.82
CA THR A 50 19.06 -3.88 -5.85
C THR A 50 19.40 -2.58 -5.15
N ALA A 51 19.96 -2.71 -3.93
CA ALA A 51 20.60 -1.62 -3.19
C ALA A 51 21.91 -2.16 -2.62
N VAL A 52 22.98 -1.94 -3.35
CA VAL A 52 24.32 -2.48 -3.01
C VAL A 52 25.09 -1.45 -2.20
N ARG A 53 25.69 -1.89 -1.10
CA ARG A 53 26.53 -1.01 -0.28
C ARG A 53 27.82 -0.65 -1.02
N ASP A 54 28.11 0.63 -1.16
CA ASP A 54 29.33 1.20 -1.72
C ASP A 54 29.90 2.24 -0.75
N GLY A 55 30.89 1.83 0.02
CA GLY A 55 31.46 2.67 1.09
C GLY A 55 30.41 3.03 2.15
N ASN A 56 30.12 4.32 2.25
CA ASN A 56 29.15 4.84 3.22
C ASN A 56 27.79 5.20 2.58
N GLU A 57 27.43 4.54 1.47
CA GLU A 57 26.18 4.76 0.76
C GLU A 57 25.60 3.43 0.27
N TYR A 58 24.35 3.45 -0.20
CA TYR A 58 23.77 2.40 -1.03
C TYR A 58 23.59 2.92 -2.45
N VAL A 59 23.98 2.11 -3.42
CA VAL A 59 23.74 2.33 -4.85
C VAL A 59 22.53 1.51 -5.27
N VAL A 60 21.48 2.19 -5.70
CA VAL A 60 20.21 1.55 -6.08
C VAL A 60 20.08 1.49 -7.59
N ASN A 61 19.78 0.29 -8.09
CA ASN A 61 19.54 0.03 -9.51
C ASN A 61 18.29 -0.83 -9.71
N GLY A 62 17.47 -0.50 -10.69
CA GLY A 62 16.27 -1.28 -11.00
C GLY A 62 15.08 -0.44 -11.44
N GLN A 63 13.88 -1.04 -11.36
CA GLN A 63 12.64 -0.41 -11.81
C GLN A 63 11.49 -0.79 -10.88
N LYS A 64 10.63 0.19 -10.59
CA LYS A 64 9.34 -0.05 -9.92
C LYS A 64 8.20 0.43 -10.81
N VAL A 65 7.04 -0.20 -10.67
CA VAL A 65 5.84 0.10 -11.45
C VAL A 65 4.61 0.20 -10.55
N TRP A 66 3.59 0.91 -11.01
CA TRP A 66 2.33 1.14 -10.30
C TRP A 66 2.50 1.93 -9.00
N THR A 67 3.56 2.73 -8.90
CA THR A 67 3.76 3.59 -7.73
C THR A 67 2.85 4.81 -7.84
N SER A 68 1.85 4.87 -6.95
CA SER A 68 0.92 5.99 -6.91
C SER A 68 1.56 7.23 -6.30
N ARG A 69 1.25 8.40 -6.89
CA ARG A 69 1.58 9.73 -6.38
C ARG A 69 3.07 10.03 -6.18
N ALA A 70 3.97 9.34 -6.88
CA ALA A 70 5.40 9.61 -6.76
C ALA A 70 5.75 11.04 -7.17
N GLU A 71 5.14 11.59 -8.23
CA GLU A 71 5.34 12.98 -8.66
C GLU A 71 4.91 14.04 -7.62
N HIS A 72 4.11 13.63 -6.63
CA HIS A 72 3.58 14.51 -5.59
C HIS A 72 4.11 14.16 -4.20
N SER A 73 5.14 13.32 -4.11
CA SER A 73 5.70 12.82 -2.87
C SER A 73 7.08 13.42 -2.62
N ASP A 74 7.32 13.88 -1.41
CA ASP A 74 8.66 14.35 -1.00
C ASP A 74 9.53 13.19 -0.54
N LEU A 75 8.89 12.13 -0.03
CA LEU A 75 9.54 10.94 0.51
C LEU A 75 8.93 9.68 -0.11
N MET A 76 9.73 8.62 -0.24
CA MET A 76 9.33 7.32 -0.76
C MET A 76 9.79 6.20 0.17
N VAL A 77 8.90 5.21 0.40
CA VAL A 77 9.29 3.91 0.96
C VAL A 77 9.67 3.00 -0.20
N LEU A 78 10.91 2.57 -0.24
CA LEU A 78 11.48 1.70 -1.27
C LEU A 78 11.85 0.35 -0.68
N LEU A 79 11.37 -0.74 -1.29
CA LEU A 79 11.84 -2.11 -1.03
C LEU A 79 12.84 -2.52 -2.10
N ALA A 80 14.06 -2.87 -1.70
CA ALA A 80 15.12 -3.31 -2.61
C ALA A 80 15.91 -4.48 -2.00
N ARG A 81 16.63 -5.22 -2.84
CA ARG A 81 17.48 -6.33 -2.43
C ARG A 81 18.87 -5.84 -2.08
N THR A 82 19.29 -6.08 -0.85
CA THR A 82 20.64 -5.75 -0.37
C THR A 82 21.58 -6.95 -0.36
N THR A 83 21.01 -8.18 -0.27
CA THR A 83 21.81 -9.41 -0.29
C THR A 83 21.27 -10.33 -1.39
N PRO A 84 22.12 -10.90 -2.27
CA PRO A 84 21.71 -11.87 -3.28
C PRO A 84 20.93 -13.05 -2.68
N VAL A 85 19.97 -13.60 -3.42
CA VAL A 85 19.09 -14.68 -2.92
C VAL A 85 19.91 -15.90 -2.54
N GLU A 86 20.97 -16.18 -3.29
CA GLU A 86 21.87 -17.33 -3.12
C GLU A 86 22.64 -17.29 -1.79
N GLU A 87 22.81 -16.09 -1.24
CA GLU A 87 23.52 -15.85 0.04
C GLU A 87 22.57 -15.79 1.24
N THR A 88 21.26 -15.92 1.01
CA THR A 88 20.24 -15.82 2.06
C THR A 88 19.63 -17.19 2.42
N ARG A 89 19.16 -17.32 3.66
CA ARG A 89 18.44 -18.53 4.12
C ARG A 89 17.10 -18.75 3.45
N SER A 90 16.50 -17.71 2.91
CA SER A 90 15.27 -17.78 2.09
C SER A 90 15.06 -16.48 1.31
N ARG A 91 14.24 -16.51 0.26
CA ARG A 91 13.93 -15.33 -0.59
C ARG A 91 13.36 -14.12 0.18
N ARG A 92 12.82 -14.32 1.39
CA ARG A 92 12.28 -13.23 2.24
C ARG A 92 13.38 -12.40 2.88
N HIS A 93 14.56 -12.99 3.08
CA HIS A 93 15.70 -12.31 3.67
C HIS A 93 16.53 -11.63 2.57
N GLY A 94 17.35 -10.69 2.98
CA GLY A 94 18.15 -9.90 2.04
C GLY A 94 17.34 -8.82 1.30
N LEU A 95 16.11 -8.59 1.71
CA LEU A 95 15.27 -7.46 1.27
C LEU A 95 15.29 -6.38 2.34
N SER A 96 15.58 -5.14 1.96
CA SER A 96 15.68 -4.00 2.87
C SER A 96 14.72 -2.89 2.47
N VAL A 97 14.26 -2.14 3.46
CA VAL A 97 13.38 -0.99 3.25
C VAL A 97 14.16 0.30 3.47
N PHE A 98 14.00 1.22 2.56
CA PHE A 98 14.63 2.53 2.60
C PHE A 98 13.60 3.65 2.60
N LEU A 99 13.86 4.71 3.36
CA LEU A 99 13.17 5.99 3.24
C LEU A 99 14.02 6.90 2.36
N VAL A 100 13.57 7.11 1.13
CA VAL A 100 14.28 7.91 0.13
C VAL A 100 13.72 9.32 0.09
N ASP A 101 14.59 10.32 0.20
CA ASP A 101 14.23 11.72 -0.05
C ASP A 101 14.16 11.95 -1.56
N MET A 102 12.95 12.07 -2.09
CA MET A 102 12.71 12.22 -3.53
C MET A 102 13.11 13.59 -4.05
N ARG A 103 13.17 14.60 -3.19
CA ARG A 103 13.58 15.96 -3.56
C ARG A 103 15.05 16.02 -4.00
N GLU A 104 15.86 15.12 -3.42
CA GLU A 104 17.29 14.97 -3.76
C GLU A 104 17.50 13.89 -4.84
N ALA A 105 16.67 12.84 -4.85
CA ALA A 105 16.83 11.70 -5.74
C ALA A 105 16.40 11.97 -7.18
N VAL A 106 15.32 12.74 -7.39
CA VAL A 106 14.78 13.00 -8.73
C VAL A 106 15.78 13.81 -9.55
N GLY A 107 16.16 13.26 -10.70
CA GLY A 107 17.21 13.82 -11.56
C GLY A 107 18.65 13.44 -11.16
N ASN A 108 18.83 12.79 -10.00
CA ASN A 108 20.10 12.28 -9.50
C ASN A 108 20.06 10.75 -9.32
N GLY A 109 19.75 10.03 -10.40
CA GLY A 109 19.60 8.58 -10.39
C GLY A 109 18.17 8.06 -10.24
N LEU A 110 17.19 8.93 -9.95
CA LEU A 110 15.76 8.59 -9.99
C LEU A 110 15.05 9.31 -11.12
N THR A 111 14.42 8.54 -12.02
CA THR A 111 13.53 9.04 -13.06
C THR A 111 12.10 8.56 -12.79
N ILE A 112 11.13 9.49 -12.83
CA ILE A 112 9.69 9.20 -12.67
C ILE A 112 9.04 9.34 -14.04
N ARG A 113 8.26 8.33 -14.46
CA ARG A 113 7.45 8.37 -15.68
C ARG A 113 5.98 8.12 -15.36
N PRO A 114 5.08 9.04 -15.71
CA PRO A 114 3.64 8.83 -15.54
C PRO A 114 3.12 7.68 -16.42
N ILE A 115 2.22 6.87 -15.86
CA ILE A 115 1.46 5.84 -16.58
C ILE A 115 0.05 6.39 -16.83
N ARG A 116 -0.37 6.43 -18.09
CA ARG A 116 -1.73 6.83 -18.44
C ARG A 116 -2.70 5.70 -18.13
N THR A 117 -3.55 5.92 -17.14
CA THR A 117 -4.57 4.96 -16.68
C THR A 117 -5.97 5.55 -16.82
N MET A 118 -7.02 4.70 -16.79
CA MET A 118 -8.42 5.15 -16.83
C MET A 118 -8.81 5.91 -15.56
N ILE A 119 -8.28 5.48 -14.42
CA ILE A 119 -8.44 6.09 -13.10
C ILE A 119 -7.09 6.15 -12.42
N ASN A 120 -6.97 6.88 -11.31
CA ASN A 120 -5.70 7.06 -10.60
C ASN A 120 -4.59 7.65 -11.50
N HIS A 121 -4.83 8.84 -12.04
CA HIS A 121 -3.95 9.53 -12.99
C HIS A 121 -2.54 9.85 -12.44
N ALA A 122 -2.30 9.67 -11.16
CA ALA A 122 -1.00 9.85 -10.51
C ALA A 122 -0.21 8.54 -10.36
N THR A 123 -0.47 7.54 -11.21
CA THR A 123 0.27 6.27 -11.26
C THR A 123 1.55 6.44 -12.08
N THR A 124 2.66 5.88 -11.60
CA THR A 124 3.98 6.08 -12.21
C THR A 124 4.81 4.81 -12.29
N GLU A 125 5.80 4.82 -13.19
CA GLU A 125 6.99 3.98 -13.20
C GLU A 125 8.16 4.76 -12.59
N LEU A 126 9.03 4.06 -11.88
CA LEU A 126 10.25 4.60 -11.29
C LEU A 126 11.45 3.83 -11.83
N PHE A 127 12.45 4.55 -12.31
CA PHE A 127 13.71 3.99 -12.79
C PHE A 127 14.84 4.47 -11.90
N PHE A 128 15.62 3.52 -11.40
CA PHE A 128 16.80 3.76 -10.57
C PHE A 128 18.03 3.40 -11.39
N ASP A 129 18.91 4.40 -11.59
CA ASP A 129 20.14 4.29 -12.35
C ASP A 129 21.27 4.90 -11.52
N ASP A 130 22.00 4.04 -10.82
CA ASP A 130 23.04 4.39 -9.85
C ASP A 130 22.58 5.45 -8.81
N LEU A 131 21.32 5.37 -8.38
CA LEU A 131 20.83 6.27 -7.33
C LEU A 131 21.59 6.02 -6.03
N ARG A 132 22.28 7.05 -5.54
CA ARG A 132 23.00 7.01 -4.27
C ARG A 132 22.12 7.50 -3.13
N ILE A 133 21.97 6.68 -2.10
CA ILE A 133 21.22 7.03 -0.89
C ILE A 133 22.09 6.83 0.34
N PRO A 134 22.00 7.72 1.36
CA PRO A 134 22.80 7.61 2.56
C PRO A 134 22.40 6.42 3.45
N PRO A 135 23.28 5.89 4.30
CA PRO A 135 23.02 4.71 5.11
C PRO A 135 21.88 4.89 6.11
N ASN A 136 21.65 6.11 6.55
CA ASN A 136 20.54 6.45 7.44
C ASN A 136 19.17 6.47 6.75
N SER A 137 19.11 6.21 5.44
CA SER A 137 17.86 5.91 4.72
C SER A 137 17.31 4.52 5.06
N LEU A 138 18.13 3.59 5.52
CA LEU A 138 17.71 2.24 5.90
C LEU A 138 16.71 2.29 7.06
N ILE A 139 15.56 1.65 6.89
CA ILE A 139 14.55 1.49 7.94
C ILE A 139 14.72 0.12 8.59
N GLY A 140 14.94 0.11 9.89
CA GLY A 140 15.17 -1.12 10.68
C GLY A 140 16.50 -1.79 10.34
N GLU A 141 16.52 -3.12 10.29
CA GLU A 141 17.70 -3.94 10.04
C GLU A 141 17.81 -4.31 8.55
N GLU A 142 19.05 -4.32 8.06
CA GLU A 142 19.33 -4.74 6.68
C GLU A 142 18.96 -6.20 6.48
N GLY A 143 18.28 -6.49 5.37
CA GLY A 143 17.84 -7.83 5.01
C GLY A 143 16.51 -8.29 5.63
N GLU A 144 15.92 -7.54 6.57
CA GLU A 144 14.66 -7.89 7.25
C GLU A 144 13.44 -7.06 6.78
N GLY A 145 13.61 -6.25 5.75
CA GLY A 145 12.61 -5.30 5.26
C GLY A 145 11.31 -5.92 4.74
N PHE A 146 11.31 -7.20 4.32
CA PHE A 146 10.09 -7.86 3.88
C PHE A 146 9.05 -7.97 5.01
N GLY A 147 9.48 -8.24 6.25
CA GLY A 147 8.61 -8.25 7.42
C GLY A 147 7.98 -6.87 7.67
N TYR A 148 8.76 -5.81 7.53
CA TYR A 148 8.30 -4.44 7.75
C TYR A 148 7.25 -3.99 6.73
N ILE A 149 7.40 -4.42 5.47
CA ILE A 149 6.40 -4.18 4.41
C ILE A 149 5.09 -4.93 4.72
N LEU A 150 5.16 -6.19 5.16
CA LEU A 150 3.97 -6.98 5.49
C LEU A 150 3.15 -6.34 6.62
N ASP A 151 3.80 -5.78 7.63
CA ASP A 151 3.11 -5.04 8.69
C ASP A 151 2.34 -3.83 8.13
N GLY A 152 2.96 -3.09 7.21
CA GLY A 152 2.31 -2.00 6.49
C GLY A 152 1.13 -2.46 5.65
N MET A 153 1.27 -3.60 4.96
CA MET A 153 0.21 -4.17 4.11
C MET A 153 -1.03 -4.61 4.90
N ASN A 154 -0.89 -5.05 6.15
CA ASN A 154 -2.06 -5.37 6.97
C ASN A 154 -2.89 -4.11 7.28
N ALA A 155 -2.22 -3.01 7.62
CA ALA A 155 -2.89 -1.72 7.79
C ALA A 155 -3.60 -1.25 6.52
N GLU A 156 -2.95 -1.40 5.37
CA GLU A 156 -3.51 -1.06 4.06
C GLU A 156 -4.75 -1.91 3.73
N ARG A 157 -4.69 -3.23 3.93
CA ARG A 157 -5.84 -4.11 3.71
C ARG A 157 -7.05 -3.70 4.54
N ILE A 158 -6.84 -3.38 5.82
CA ILE A 158 -7.90 -2.92 6.72
C ILE A 158 -8.48 -1.59 6.23
N LEU A 159 -7.64 -0.64 5.86
CA LEU A 159 -8.05 0.68 5.38
C LEU A 159 -8.89 0.59 4.10
N ILE A 160 -8.40 -0.11 3.09
CA ILE A 160 -9.09 -0.27 1.80
C ILE A 160 -10.40 -1.07 1.97
N SER A 161 -10.41 -2.08 2.83
CA SER A 161 -11.66 -2.80 3.13
C SER A 161 -12.70 -1.89 3.79
N GLY A 162 -12.28 -0.98 4.67
CA GLY A 162 -13.16 0.04 5.26
C GLY A 162 -13.72 1.02 4.22
N GLU A 163 -12.92 1.42 3.24
CA GLU A 163 -13.35 2.24 2.10
C GLU A 163 -14.40 1.50 1.26
N CYS A 164 -14.11 0.25 0.88
CA CYS A 164 -15.06 -0.58 0.12
C CYS A 164 -16.41 -0.78 0.83
N ILE A 165 -16.44 -0.86 2.16
CA ILE A 165 -17.69 -0.92 2.93
C ILE A 165 -18.50 0.36 2.80
N GLY A 166 -17.84 1.53 2.82
CA GLY A 166 -18.48 2.81 2.57
C GLY A 166 -19.15 2.86 1.19
N ASP A 167 -18.41 2.44 0.16
CA ASP A 167 -18.91 2.36 -1.20
C ASP A 167 -20.07 1.38 -1.34
N ALA A 168 -19.94 0.19 -0.74
CA ALA A 168 -20.99 -0.84 -0.78
C ALA A 168 -22.28 -0.36 -0.14
N ARG A 169 -22.23 0.33 0.99
CA ARG A 169 -23.40 0.97 1.63
C ARG A 169 -24.02 2.01 0.72
N TYR A 170 -23.22 2.91 0.16
CA TYR A 170 -23.70 3.95 -0.75
C TYR A 170 -24.43 3.34 -1.96
N PHE A 171 -23.84 2.35 -2.63
CA PHE A 171 -24.46 1.73 -3.80
C PHE A 171 -25.70 0.90 -3.44
N THR A 172 -25.71 0.22 -2.29
CA THR A 172 -26.89 -0.52 -1.81
C THR A 172 -28.06 0.42 -1.53
N ASP A 173 -27.81 1.58 -0.90
CA ASP A 173 -28.83 2.60 -0.65
C ASP A 173 -29.35 3.19 -1.96
N LYS A 174 -28.48 3.51 -2.92
CA LYS A 174 -28.85 4.02 -4.23
C LYS A 174 -29.68 3.00 -5.03
N ALA A 175 -29.26 1.74 -5.02
CA ALA A 175 -29.99 0.65 -5.69
C ALA A 175 -31.37 0.46 -5.07
N THR A 176 -31.47 0.54 -3.74
CA THR A 176 -32.74 0.43 -3.00
C THR A 176 -33.68 1.57 -3.33
N ALA A 177 -33.18 2.82 -3.33
CA ALA A 177 -33.97 4.00 -3.70
C ALA A 177 -34.49 3.87 -5.14
N TYR A 178 -33.62 3.57 -6.08
CA TYR A 178 -34.01 3.38 -7.48
C TYR A 178 -35.03 2.26 -7.66
N ALA A 179 -34.89 1.14 -6.97
CA ALA A 179 -35.82 0.01 -7.02
C ALA A 179 -37.21 0.36 -6.48
N LYS A 180 -37.31 1.34 -5.56
CA LYS A 180 -38.60 1.85 -5.05
C LYS A 180 -39.29 2.83 -6.01
N GLU A 181 -38.51 3.58 -6.80
CA GLU A 181 -39.00 4.66 -7.66
C GLU A 181 -39.25 4.19 -9.10
N ARG A 182 -38.39 3.31 -9.62
CA ARG A 182 -38.50 2.84 -11.00
C ARG A 182 -39.70 1.91 -11.17
N GLU A 183 -40.68 2.32 -12.00
CA GLU A 183 -41.83 1.52 -12.34
C GLU A 183 -41.68 0.84 -13.70
N VAL A 184 -42.09 -0.45 -13.76
CA VAL A 184 -42.22 -1.25 -14.96
C VAL A 184 -43.46 -2.11 -14.77
N PHE A 185 -44.28 -2.22 -15.80
CA PHE A 185 -45.58 -2.90 -15.73
C PHE A 185 -46.52 -2.38 -14.64
N GLY A 186 -46.50 -1.04 -14.41
CA GLY A 186 -47.40 -0.37 -13.47
C GLY A 186 -47.07 -0.58 -11.99
N ARG A 187 -45.87 -1.03 -11.67
CA ARG A 187 -45.40 -1.18 -10.26
C ARG A 187 -43.90 -0.97 -10.12
N PRO A 188 -43.41 -0.58 -8.93
CA PRO A 188 -41.99 -0.49 -8.63
C PRO A 188 -41.28 -1.82 -8.89
N ILE A 189 -40.08 -1.75 -9.49
CA ILE A 189 -39.27 -2.95 -9.77
C ILE A 189 -38.84 -3.66 -8.49
N GLY A 190 -38.72 -2.93 -7.38
CA GLY A 190 -38.40 -3.44 -6.05
C GLY A 190 -39.43 -4.43 -5.48
N GLN A 191 -40.60 -4.56 -6.10
CA GLN A 191 -41.58 -5.62 -5.76
C GLN A 191 -41.26 -6.98 -6.34
N ASN A 192 -40.21 -7.07 -7.18
CA ASN A 192 -39.80 -8.34 -7.78
C ASN A 192 -38.65 -8.96 -6.98
N GLN A 193 -38.75 -10.25 -6.66
CA GLN A 193 -37.71 -11.00 -5.93
C GLN A 193 -36.36 -11.01 -6.64
N GLY A 194 -36.37 -10.98 -8.01
CA GLY A 194 -35.16 -10.85 -8.82
C GLY A 194 -34.36 -9.55 -8.57
N ILE A 195 -34.99 -8.53 -8.01
CA ILE A 195 -34.37 -7.26 -7.59
C ILE A 195 -34.08 -7.27 -6.10
N GLN A 196 -35.01 -7.79 -5.27
CA GLN A 196 -34.87 -7.79 -3.81
C GLN A 196 -33.70 -8.65 -3.34
N PHE A 197 -33.55 -9.87 -3.86
CA PHE A 197 -32.55 -10.82 -3.40
C PHE A 197 -31.11 -10.35 -3.65
N PRO A 198 -30.73 -9.82 -4.81
CA PRO A 198 -29.39 -9.24 -5.00
C PRO A 198 -29.08 -8.11 -4.02
N ILE A 199 -30.03 -7.19 -3.79
CA ILE A 199 -29.87 -6.07 -2.86
C ILE A 199 -29.72 -6.58 -1.42
N ALA A 200 -30.59 -7.49 -0.98
CA ALA A 200 -30.53 -8.09 0.34
C ALA A 200 -29.21 -8.85 0.57
N ARG A 201 -28.73 -9.57 -0.44
CA ARG A 201 -27.45 -10.28 -0.38
C ARG A 201 -26.28 -9.31 -0.27
N ALA A 202 -26.25 -8.24 -1.08
CA ALA A 202 -25.22 -7.22 -1.03
C ALA A 202 -25.18 -6.56 0.35
N TYR A 203 -26.35 -6.23 0.92
CA TYR A 203 -26.46 -5.67 2.25
C TYR A 203 -25.86 -6.63 3.32
N ALA A 204 -26.29 -7.91 3.32
CA ALA A 204 -25.82 -8.89 4.29
C ALA A 204 -24.30 -9.15 4.18
N GLN A 205 -23.76 -9.19 2.95
CA GLN A 205 -22.32 -9.33 2.72
C GLN A 205 -21.55 -8.11 3.23
N THR A 206 -22.05 -6.90 2.98
CA THR A 206 -21.44 -5.64 3.47
C THR A 206 -21.37 -5.62 5.00
N GLU A 207 -22.46 -5.98 5.69
CA GLU A 207 -22.46 -6.01 7.17
C GLU A 207 -21.54 -7.10 7.72
N THR A 208 -21.44 -8.26 7.06
CA THR A 208 -20.49 -9.31 7.43
C THR A 208 -19.04 -8.85 7.25
N ALA A 209 -18.75 -8.19 6.14
CA ALA A 209 -17.43 -7.62 5.86
C ALA A 209 -17.06 -6.54 6.90
N ASP A 210 -17.99 -5.65 7.27
CA ASP A 210 -17.76 -4.62 8.28
C ASP A 210 -17.36 -5.21 9.64
N LEU A 211 -18.01 -6.28 10.07
CA LEU A 211 -17.64 -6.99 11.30
C LEU A 211 -16.20 -7.52 11.24
N MET A 212 -15.78 -8.07 10.09
CA MET A 212 -14.43 -8.57 9.91
C MET A 212 -13.39 -7.45 9.89
N VAL A 213 -13.70 -6.33 9.22
CA VAL A 213 -12.83 -5.13 9.20
C VAL A 213 -12.64 -4.59 10.62
N ARG A 214 -13.73 -4.46 11.40
CA ARG A 214 -13.66 -4.00 12.80
C ARG A 214 -12.83 -4.93 13.67
N LYS A 215 -12.97 -6.24 13.50
CA LYS A 215 -12.15 -7.23 14.21
C LYS A 215 -10.68 -7.06 13.87
N ALA A 216 -10.34 -6.99 12.55
CA ALA A 216 -8.97 -6.80 12.09
C ALA A 216 -8.36 -5.50 12.62
N ALA A 217 -9.13 -4.39 12.59
CA ALA A 217 -8.71 -3.10 13.10
C ALA A 217 -8.46 -3.10 14.61
N ALA A 218 -9.31 -3.78 15.39
CA ALA A 218 -9.16 -3.91 16.84
C ALA A 218 -7.89 -4.69 17.21
N LEU A 219 -7.64 -5.81 16.53
CA LEU A 219 -6.42 -6.60 16.72
C LEU A 219 -5.17 -5.78 16.36
N PHE A 220 -5.21 -5.08 15.24
CA PHE A 220 -4.11 -4.21 14.80
C PHE A 220 -3.82 -3.08 15.79
N ALA A 221 -4.86 -2.41 16.29
CA ALA A 221 -4.73 -1.35 17.29
C ALA A 221 -4.19 -1.85 18.63
N ALA A 222 -4.50 -3.10 19.00
CA ALA A 222 -3.97 -3.76 20.19
C ALA A 222 -2.55 -4.31 20.02
N GLY A 223 -1.92 -4.17 18.83
CA GLY A 223 -0.59 -4.73 18.53
C GLY A 223 -0.58 -6.25 18.43
N LEU A 224 -1.75 -6.87 18.24
CA LEU A 224 -1.90 -8.32 18.10
C LEU A 224 -1.79 -8.77 16.64
N PRO A 225 -1.41 -10.04 16.36
CA PRO A 225 -1.43 -10.60 15.02
C PRO A 225 -2.82 -10.48 14.39
N CYS A 226 -2.92 -9.87 13.21
CA CYS A 226 -4.20 -9.61 12.52
C CYS A 226 -4.18 -10.02 11.04
N GLY A 227 -3.13 -10.69 10.59
CA GLY A 227 -2.95 -11.07 9.17
C GLY A 227 -4.14 -11.87 8.60
N PRO A 228 -4.60 -12.94 9.24
CA PRO A 228 -5.76 -13.71 8.78
C PRO A 228 -7.03 -12.86 8.66
N GLU A 229 -7.32 -12.03 9.67
CA GLU A 229 -8.49 -11.16 9.68
C GLU A 229 -8.41 -10.07 8.62
N ALA A 230 -7.24 -9.44 8.45
CA ALA A 230 -7.01 -8.45 7.39
C ALA A 230 -7.17 -9.05 5.99
N ASN A 231 -6.70 -10.29 5.77
CA ASN A 231 -6.89 -11.01 4.53
C ASN A 231 -8.37 -11.35 4.28
N MET A 232 -9.09 -11.86 5.29
CA MET A 232 -10.51 -12.16 5.16
C MET A 232 -11.34 -10.89 4.88
N ALA A 233 -11.05 -9.79 5.59
CA ALA A 233 -11.70 -8.51 5.37
C ALA A 233 -11.52 -7.99 3.94
N LYS A 234 -10.33 -8.20 3.35
CA LYS A 234 -10.03 -7.76 1.98
C LYS A 234 -10.61 -8.70 0.91
N MET A 235 -10.90 -9.95 1.25
CA MET A 235 -11.42 -10.97 0.33
C MET A 235 -12.94 -10.85 0.12
N VAL A 236 -13.68 -10.49 1.16
CA VAL A 236 -15.15 -10.36 1.15
C VAL A 236 -15.58 -9.04 0.56
#